data_2b654e43a7609d62c92c85d3706e07be
#
_entry.id   2b654e43a7609d62c92c85d3706e07be
#
_cell.length_a   1.000
_cell.length_b   1.000
_cell.length_c   1.000
_cell.angle_alpha   90.00
_cell.angle_beta   90.00
_cell.angle_gamma   90.00
#
_symmetry.space_group_name_H-M   'P 1'
#
loop_
_entity.id
_entity.type
_entity.pdbx_description
1 polymer ?
#
loop_
_entity_poly.entity_id
_entity_poly.type
_entity_poly.pdbx_seq_one_letter_code
_entity_poly.pdbx_strand_id
1 'polypeptide(L)'
;MNVERREFSKMALGGAAFLASAGSSSATLRPIPPGIKIGTGGGAPSEENMLYLRQLGVTWVSLGATPATATAEGFTKMREQWEAGGFKVYNIGSGVGPSGSLHNMPEVTLNLPGRDQKIEEYLNYIRYLGKAGIPYSTYAHMGNGIWSSGSVMSPRGYRARDCDLKSPNLVGSWGGKTYKEPLSHGRPYTKEEIWDNYTYFIKKVVPVAEEAGVRIGIHPDDPPQPVLAGVPRCIFSSFDGYKKALEIASSPNVGMCLCVGCWLEGGPLMGKDVVETIKYFGGQKKLFKVHFRNVSEPLPHFTESLMDDGYYDMYKVMKAMVDVNFDGIVIPDHVPGLGNPPAGAQAAARGGSGGGQFRPSPGLAYSIGYINALLKAVMSNKGKA
;
A
#
# COMPACT_ATOMS: atom_id res chain seq x y z
N MET A 1 -66.97 46.98 -38.43
CA MET A 1 -66.93 47.59 -37.12
C MET A 1 -65.97 46.78 -36.25
N ASN A 2 -64.98 47.50 -35.80
CA ASN A 2 -63.92 46.97 -34.86
C ASN A 2 -64.55 46.53 -33.56
N VAL A 3 -63.93 45.55 -32.90
CA VAL A 3 -63.63 45.47 -31.46
C VAL A 3 -62.79 44.18 -31.27
N GLU A 4 -61.53 44.36 -31.11
CA GLU A 4 -60.60 44.18 -30.04
C GLU A 4 -60.32 42.75 -29.59
N ARG A 5 -59.19 42.30 -30.09
CA ARG A 5 -58.34 41.29 -29.46
C ARG A 5 -57.69 41.90 -28.21
N ARG A 6 -58.10 41.50 -27.04
CA ARG A 6 -57.24 41.65 -25.85
C ARG A 6 -57.52 40.55 -24.83
N GLU A 7 -56.40 40.01 -24.29
CA GLU A 7 -56.28 39.29 -23.04
C GLU A 7 -56.65 37.80 -22.98
N PHE A 8 -55.81 36.99 -23.62
CA PHE A 8 -55.51 35.66 -23.09
C PHE A 8 -53.97 35.40 -23.12
N SER A 9 -53.27 36.18 -22.35
CA SER A 9 -51.84 35.99 -22.09
C SER A 9 -51.53 36.34 -20.66
N LYS A 10 -51.75 35.42 -19.72
CA LYS A 10 -51.16 35.40 -18.37
C LYS A 10 -51.69 34.20 -17.59
N MET A 11 -51.19 33.04 -17.93
CA MET A 11 -51.07 31.92 -16.98
C MET A 11 -50.23 30.81 -17.64
N ALA A 12 -48.96 31.11 -17.93
CA ALA A 12 -47.94 30.14 -18.05
C ALA A 12 -47.12 30.21 -16.76
N LEU A 13 -47.60 29.52 -15.76
CA LEU A 13 -46.91 29.33 -14.50
C LEU A 13 -45.62 28.55 -14.75
N GLY A 14 -44.56 29.16 -14.32
CA GLY A 14 -43.21 28.64 -14.32
C GLY A 14 -43.10 27.31 -13.63
N GLY A 15 -42.87 26.28 -14.42
CA GLY A 15 -42.21 25.08 -14.00
C GLY A 15 -40.72 25.39 -14.03
N ALA A 16 -40.17 25.91 -12.93
CA ALA A 16 -38.73 25.93 -12.72
C ALA A 16 -38.27 24.50 -12.63
N ALA A 17 -37.77 23.95 -13.74
CA ALA A 17 -36.97 22.77 -13.73
C ALA A 17 -35.72 23.08 -12.92
N PHE A 18 -35.67 22.62 -11.67
CA PHE A 18 -34.43 22.45 -10.94
C PHE A 18 -33.64 21.41 -11.70
N LEU A 19 -32.88 21.85 -12.70
CA LEU A 19 -31.68 21.15 -13.13
C LEU A 19 -30.73 21.20 -11.93
N ALA A 20 -30.79 20.16 -11.10
CA ALA A 20 -29.70 19.86 -10.21
C ALA A 20 -28.48 19.69 -11.09
N SER A 21 -27.67 20.74 -11.19
CA SER A 21 -26.31 20.61 -11.66
C SER A 21 -25.66 19.63 -10.68
N ALA A 22 -25.55 18.38 -11.08
CA ALA A 22 -24.57 17.47 -10.54
C ALA A 22 -23.22 18.13 -10.83
N GLY A 23 -22.81 19.02 -9.94
CA GLY A 23 -21.46 19.51 -9.90
C GLY A 23 -20.58 18.28 -9.80
N SER A 24 -19.88 17.95 -10.87
CA SER A 24 -18.76 17.08 -10.82
C SER A 24 -17.78 17.70 -9.81
N SER A 25 -17.82 17.28 -8.55
CA SER A 25 -16.77 17.60 -7.61
C SER A 25 -15.53 16.97 -8.24
N SER A 26 -14.68 17.80 -8.82
CA SER A 26 -13.39 17.34 -9.29
C SER A 26 -12.70 16.71 -8.07
N ALA A 27 -12.45 15.41 -8.16
CA ALA A 27 -11.77 14.64 -7.12
C ALA A 27 -10.47 15.36 -6.74
N THR A 28 -10.47 16.03 -5.60
CA THR A 28 -9.34 16.87 -5.20
C THR A 28 -8.42 16.05 -4.33
N LEU A 29 -7.39 15.45 -4.95
CA LEU A 29 -6.31 14.80 -4.20
C LEU A 29 -5.71 15.77 -3.19
N ARG A 30 -5.57 15.35 -1.93
CA ARG A 30 -4.84 16.14 -0.95
C ARG A 30 -3.42 16.43 -1.45
N PRO A 31 -2.97 17.69 -1.41
CA PRO A 31 -1.61 18.02 -1.80
C PRO A 31 -0.60 17.27 -0.91
N ILE A 32 0.44 16.73 -1.54
CA ILE A 32 1.60 16.18 -0.86
C ILE A 32 2.79 17.02 -1.34
N PRO A 33 3.71 17.44 -0.47
CA PRO A 33 4.89 18.20 -0.90
C PRO A 33 5.65 17.49 -2.01
N PRO A 34 6.25 18.18 -2.97
CA PRO A 34 7.01 17.55 -4.04
C PRO A 34 8.27 16.84 -3.51
N GLY A 35 8.79 15.93 -4.34
CA GLY A 35 10.01 15.17 -4.06
C GLY A 35 9.78 13.89 -3.25
N ILE A 36 10.75 12.99 -3.34
CA ILE A 36 10.75 11.69 -2.64
C ILE A 36 10.86 11.90 -1.13
N LYS A 37 9.94 11.31 -0.36
CA LYS A 37 9.98 11.28 1.10
C LYS A 37 10.57 9.94 1.53
N ILE A 38 11.52 9.99 2.46
CA ILE A 38 12.01 8.77 3.12
C ILE A 38 11.33 8.68 4.47
N GLY A 39 10.73 7.54 4.74
CA GLY A 39 9.96 7.30 5.96
C GLY A 39 10.06 5.88 6.45
N THR A 40 9.42 5.63 7.59
CA THR A 40 9.28 4.29 8.18
C THR A 40 8.10 4.26 9.14
N GLY A 41 7.87 3.13 9.81
CA GLY A 41 6.94 3.05 10.94
C GLY A 41 7.37 3.96 12.08
N GLY A 42 6.42 4.65 12.74
CA GLY A 42 6.71 5.54 13.87
C GLY A 42 6.63 4.86 15.24
N GLY A 43 5.79 3.85 15.38
CA GLY A 43 5.49 3.24 16.67
C GLY A 43 4.74 4.17 17.61
N ALA A 44 5.01 4.04 18.91
CA ALA A 44 4.47 4.95 19.92
C ALA A 44 5.11 6.34 19.82
N PRO A 45 4.38 7.43 20.08
CA PRO A 45 4.89 8.80 20.03
C PRO A 45 5.72 9.13 21.30
N SER A 46 6.77 8.33 21.53
CA SER A 46 7.71 8.55 22.65
C SER A 46 8.91 9.38 22.18
N GLU A 47 9.52 10.11 23.14
CA GLU A 47 10.73 10.90 22.83
C GLU A 47 11.87 10.02 22.33
N GLU A 48 12.01 8.80 22.90
CA GLU A 48 13.02 7.82 22.47
C GLU A 48 12.86 7.44 20.98
N ASN A 49 11.64 7.08 20.55
CA ASN A 49 11.36 6.73 19.15
C ASN A 49 11.56 7.94 18.24
N MET A 50 11.09 9.10 18.64
CA MET A 50 11.24 10.34 17.88
C MET A 50 12.72 10.76 17.75
N LEU A 51 13.49 10.64 18.83
CA LEU A 51 14.93 10.91 18.82
C LEU A 51 15.66 9.99 17.84
N TYR A 52 15.39 8.68 17.91
CA TYR A 52 15.99 7.71 17.00
C TYR A 52 15.68 8.03 15.53
N LEU A 53 14.42 8.33 15.23
CA LEU A 53 14.03 8.68 13.85
C LEU A 53 14.66 10.00 13.37
N ARG A 54 14.78 11.01 14.23
CA ARG A 54 15.49 12.25 13.92
C ARG A 54 16.97 12.00 13.61
N GLN A 55 17.64 11.14 14.38
CA GLN A 55 19.02 10.75 14.15
C GLN A 55 19.22 10.06 12.80
N LEU A 56 18.23 9.31 12.32
CA LEU A 56 18.23 8.70 10.99
C LEU A 56 17.83 9.67 9.86
N GLY A 57 17.48 10.92 10.18
CA GLY A 57 17.01 11.91 9.20
C GLY A 57 15.61 11.63 8.67
N VAL A 58 14.81 10.82 9.38
CA VAL A 58 13.43 10.53 9.01
C VAL A 58 12.51 11.65 9.51
N THR A 59 11.68 12.16 8.62
CA THR A 59 10.67 13.19 8.93
C THR A 59 9.24 12.75 8.61
N TRP A 60 9.07 11.62 7.94
CA TRP A 60 7.79 11.06 7.58
C TRP A 60 7.55 9.71 8.21
N VAL A 61 6.38 9.51 8.80
CA VAL A 61 6.04 8.28 9.50
C VAL A 61 4.73 7.66 9.02
N SER A 62 4.69 6.34 9.11
CA SER A 62 3.47 5.54 9.02
C SER A 62 3.14 5.01 10.40
N LEU A 63 1.91 5.18 10.86
CA LEU A 63 1.51 4.83 12.22
C LEU A 63 0.67 3.55 12.23
N GLY A 64 0.72 2.79 13.31
CA GLY A 64 -0.20 1.71 13.59
C GLY A 64 -1.46 2.24 14.28
N ALA A 65 -2.60 1.58 14.07
CA ALA A 65 -3.83 1.84 14.81
C ALA A 65 -4.35 0.57 15.48
N THR A 66 -5.19 0.74 16.47
CA THR A 66 -5.96 -0.34 17.12
C THR A 66 -7.45 -0.12 16.86
N PRO A 67 -8.33 -1.13 17.05
CA PRO A 67 -9.76 -0.92 16.94
C PRO A 67 -10.28 0.24 17.80
N ALA A 68 -9.72 0.44 18.98
CA ALA A 68 -10.10 1.54 19.89
C ALA A 68 -9.69 2.93 19.38
N THR A 69 -8.63 3.03 18.56
CA THR A 69 -8.15 4.30 18.00
C THR A 69 -8.59 4.53 16.55
N ALA A 70 -9.31 3.57 15.96
CA ALA A 70 -9.76 3.62 14.57
C ALA A 70 -11.01 4.49 14.40
N THR A 71 -10.89 5.76 14.74
CA THR A 71 -11.90 6.83 14.58
C THR A 71 -11.26 8.08 13.98
N ALA A 72 -12.07 9.02 13.51
CA ALA A 72 -11.56 10.30 13.00
C ALA A 72 -10.80 11.08 14.08
N GLU A 73 -11.32 11.11 15.29
CA GLU A 73 -10.72 11.78 16.45
C GLU A 73 -9.42 11.08 16.86
N GLY A 74 -9.43 9.75 16.90
CA GLY A 74 -8.24 8.95 17.23
C GLY A 74 -7.11 9.19 16.22
N PHE A 75 -7.42 9.18 14.92
CA PHE A 75 -6.43 9.45 13.88
C PHE A 75 -5.91 10.90 13.91
N THR A 76 -6.79 11.86 14.18
CA THR A 76 -6.40 13.27 14.36
C THR A 76 -5.42 13.40 15.53
N LYS A 77 -5.76 12.83 16.69
CA LYS A 77 -4.89 12.86 17.87
C LYS A 77 -3.52 12.21 17.60
N MET A 78 -3.52 11.06 16.94
CA MET A 78 -2.26 10.37 16.58
C MET A 78 -1.39 11.24 15.66
N ARG A 79 -2.00 11.87 14.64
CA ARG A 79 -1.28 12.79 13.75
C ARG A 79 -0.69 13.96 14.54
N GLU A 80 -1.48 14.65 15.34
CA GLU A 80 -1.07 15.83 16.10
C GLU A 80 0.07 15.52 17.08
N GLN A 81 0.04 14.36 17.73
CA GLN A 81 1.12 13.93 18.61
C GLN A 81 2.46 13.80 17.88
N TRP A 82 2.46 13.26 16.66
CA TRP A 82 3.67 13.13 15.85
C TRP A 82 4.10 14.47 15.23
N GLU A 83 3.15 15.30 14.81
CA GLU A 83 3.43 16.62 14.28
C GLU A 83 4.02 17.55 15.34
N ALA A 84 3.58 17.47 16.59
CA ALA A 84 4.18 18.17 17.72
C ALA A 84 5.67 17.81 17.92
N GLY A 85 6.06 16.57 17.59
CA GLY A 85 7.46 16.13 17.58
C GLY A 85 8.26 16.50 16.32
N GLY A 86 7.66 17.25 15.38
CA GLY A 86 8.31 17.68 14.14
C GLY A 86 8.21 16.69 12.98
N PHE A 87 7.40 15.64 13.09
CA PHE A 87 7.18 14.64 12.05
C PHE A 87 5.93 14.94 11.22
N LYS A 88 5.83 14.33 10.05
CA LYS A 88 4.64 14.32 9.20
C LYS A 88 4.11 12.90 9.08
N VAL A 89 2.79 12.73 9.13
CA VAL A 89 2.15 11.43 9.04
C VAL A 89 1.67 11.20 7.61
N TYR A 90 2.22 10.16 6.96
CA TYR A 90 1.85 9.81 5.59
C TYR A 90 0.62 8.89 5.55
N ASN A 91 0.59 7.88 6.41
CA ASN A 91 -0.57 7.00 6.57
C ASN A 91 -0.71 6.51 8.01
N ILE A 92 -1.92 6.12 8.38
CA ILE A 92 -2.18 5.44 9.64
C ILE A 92 -2.52 4.00 9.35
N GLY A 93 -1.57 3.15 9.69
CA GLY A 93 -1.66 1.72 9.66
C GLY A 93 -1.91 1.09 8.31
N SER A 94 -2.11 -0.20 8.38
CA SER A 94 -2.60 -1.05 7.29
C SER A 94 -4.12 -1.16 7.35
N GLY A 95 -4.83 -0.07 7.67
CA GLY A 95 -6.27 -0.09 7.92
C GLY A 95 -6.64 -1.01 9.10
N VAL A 96 -7.29 -0.45 10.11
CA VAL A 96 -7.89 -1.21 11.19
C VAL A 96 -9.32 -0.74 11.38
N GLY A 97 -10.25 -1.68 11.40
CA GLY A 97 -11.65 -1.45 11.72
C GLY A 97 -12.08 -2.23 12.95
N PRO A 98 -13.35 -2.13 13.34
CA PRO A 98 -13.91 -2.88 14.47
C PRO A 98 -13.71 -4.39 14.38
N SER A 99 -13.74 -4.96 13.18
CA SER A 99 -13.56 -6.39 12.95
C SER A 99 -12.11 -6.80 12.61
N GLY A 100 -11.11 -5.93 12.84
CA GLY A 100 -9.69 -6.19 12.63
C GLY A 100 -9.11 -5.55 11.37
N SER A 101 -8.17 -6.22 10.70
CA SER A 101 -7.43 -5.65 9.56
C SER A 101 -8.33 -5.28 8.38
N LEU A 102 -8.07 -4.09 7.84
CA LEU A 102 -8.65 -3.57 6.59
C LEU A 102 -7.59 -3.43 5.48
N HIS A 103 -6.33 -3.78 5.77
CA HIS A 103 -5.26 -3.75 4.77
C HIS A 103 -5.43 -4.88 3.75
N ASN A 104 -5.72 -6.08 4.23
CA ASN A 104 -6.02 -7.25 3.43
C ASN A 104 -7.27 -7.92 4.00
N MET A 105 -8.27 -8.10 3.17
CA MET A 105 -9.61 -8.53 3.55
C MET A 105 -10.01 -9.78 2.75
N PRO A 106 -9.67 -10.99 3.22
CA PRO A 106 -10.08 -12.24 2.54
C PRO A 106 -11.58 -12.33 2.29
N GLU A 107 -12.41 -11.77 3.18
CA GLU A 107 -13.85 -11.70 3.03
C GLU A 107 -14.25 -10.97 1.75
N VAL A 108 -13.53 -9.92 1.40
CA VAL A 108 -13.74 -9.12 0.19
C VAL A 108 -13.17 -9.83 -1.04
N THR A 109 -11.93 -10.29 -0.94
CA THR A 109 -11.22 -10.92 -2.07
C THR A 109 -11.93 -12.19 -2.55
N LEU A 110 -12.49 -12.98 -1.63
CA LEU A 110 -13.06 -14.30 -1.90
C LEU A 110 -14.58 -14.34 -1.79
N ASN A 111 -15.24 -13.19 -1.61
CA ASN A 111 -16.69 -13.09 -1.42
C ASN A 111 -17.21 -14.02 -0.30
N LEU A 112 -16.54 -13.96 0.87
CA LEU A 112 -16.95 -14.75 2.03
C LEU A 112 -18.05 -14.05 2.84
N PRO A 113 -18.72 -14.75 3.77
CA PRO A 113 -19.67 -14.13 4.69
C PRO A 113 -19.06 -12.92 5.41
N GLY A 114 -19.84 -11.83 5.51
CA GLY A 114 -19.37 -10.56 6.11
C GLY A 114 -18.68 -9.61 5.13
N ARG A 115 -18.59 -9.95 3.83
CA ARG A 115 -17.95 -9.09 2.79
C ARG A 115 -18.45 -7.65 2.83
N ASP A 116 -19.74 -7.42 2.78
CA ASP A 116 -20.30 -6.07 2.65
C ASP A 116 -20.13 -5.25 3.94
N GLN A 117 -20.22 -5.90 5.11
CA GLN A 117 -19.85 -5.27 6.38
C GLN A 117 -18.38 -4.85 6.38
N LYS A 118 -17.48 -5.72 5.91
CA LYS A 118 -16.05 -5.42 5.83
C LYS A 118 -15.74 -4.28 4.88
N ILE A 119 -16.46 -4.21 3.76
CA ILE A 119 -16.37 -3.07 2.84
C ILE A 119 -16.80 -1.79 3.53
N GLU A 120 -17.93 -1.76 4.25
CA GLU A 120 -18.40 -0.56 4.93
C GLU A 120 -17.42 -0.10 6.03
N GLU A 121 -16.81 -1.02 6.77
CA GLU A 121 -15.72 -0.69 7.70
C GLU A 121 -14.54 -0.01 6.99
N TYR A 122 -14.18 -0.51 5.80
CA TYR A 122 -13.11 0.09 4.99
C TYR A 122 -13.48 1.48 4.47
N LEU A 123 -14.72 1.69 4.02
CA LEU A 123 -15.21 3.00 3.60
C LEU A 123 -15.18 4.01 4.75
N ASN A 124 -15.60 3.60 5.95
CA ASN A 124 -15.53 4.44 7.14
C ASN A 124 -14.08 4.78 7.53
N TYR A 125 -13.17 3.81 7.44
CA TYR A 125 -11.74 4.05 7.64
C TYR A 125 -11.19 5.12 6.68
N ILE A 126 -11.55 5.08 5.38
CA ILE A 126 -11.16 6.11 4.41
C ILE A 126 -11.72 7.48 4.80
N ARG A 127 -12.99 7.55 5.20
CA ARG A 127 -13.61 8.81 5.69
C ARG A 127 -12.87 9.36 6.92
N TYR A 128 -12.45 8.49 7.84
CA TYR A 128 -11.68 8.90 9.02
C TYR A 128 -10.30 9.43 8.66
N LEU A 129 -9.59 8.79 7.74
CA LEU A 129 -8.33 9.31 7.21
C LEU A 129 -8.52 10.70 6.60
N GLY A 130 -9.56 10.88 5.78
CA GLY A 130 -9.89 12.16 5.17
C GLY A 130 -10.15 13.22 6.20
N LYS A 131 -10.99 12.98 7.21
CA LYS A 131 -11.28 13.91 8.32
C LYS A 131 -10.02 14.24 9.13
N ALA A 132 -9.18 13.25 9.39
CA ALA A 132 -7.92 13.43 10.11
C ALA A 132 -6.81 14.10 9.29
N GLY A 133 -7.01 14.41 8.02
CA GLY A 133 -6.01 15.04 7.19
C GLY A 133 -4.91 14.08 6.67
N ILE A 134 -5.09 12.78 6.81
CA ILE A 134 -4.14 11.75 6.37
C ILE A 134 -4.33 11.49 4.87
N PRO A 135 -3.29 11.62 4.03
CA PRO A 135 -3.47 11.66 2.57
C PRO A 135 -3.52 10.29 1.90
N TYR A 136 -3.21 9.19 2.61
CA TYR A 136 -2.91 7.93 1.96
C TYR A 136 -3.28 6.70 2.80
N SER A 137 -3.68 5.62 2.12
CA SER A 137 -3.83 4.27 2.67
C SER A 137 -3.23 3.22 1.75
N THR A 138 -2.68 2.14 2.32
CA THR A 138 -2.31 0.93 1.57
C THR A 138 -3.42 -0.11 1.67
N TYR A 139 -3.71 -0.78 0.56
CA TYR A 139 -4.62 -1.92 0.46
C TYR A 139 -3.93 -3.09 -0.25
N ALA A 140 -4.21 -4.32 0.14
CA ALA A 140 -3.79 -5.54 -0.54
C ALA A 140 -4.99 -6.45 -0.82
N HIS A 141 -4.97 -7.18 -1.92
CA HIS A 141 -6.10 -8.03 -2.35
C HIS A 141 -5.71 -9.50 -2.34
N MET A 142 -5.11 -9.95 -1.24
CA MET A 142 -4.61 -11.31 -1.05
C MET A 142 -5.62 -12.16 -0.28
N GLY A 143 -6.24 -13.16 -0.94
CA GLY A 143 -7.26 -14.00 -0.30
C GLY A 143 -6.73 -14.90 0.80
N ASN A 144 -5.44 -15.26 0.75
CA ASN A 144 -4.80 -16.18 1.71
C ASN A 144 -3.44 -15.67 2.21
N GLY A 145 -3.27 -14.35 2.22
CA GLY A 145 -2.18 -13.67 2.92
C GLY A 145 -0.80 -13.79 2.26
N ILE A 146 0.22 -13.52 3.06
CA ILE A 146 1.64 -13.58 2.68
C ILE A 146 2.16 -14.99 2.94
N TRP A 147 2.91 -15.55 1.97
CA TRP A 147 3.43 -16.91 2.06
C TRP A 147 4.94 -16.96 2.36
N SER A 148 5.33 -17.92 3.18
CA SER A 148 6.73 -18.10 3.61
C SER A 148 6.98 -19.57 3.96
N SER A 149 8.18 -20.04 3.71
CA SER A 149 8.69 -21.34 4.19
C SER A 149 9.43 -21.24 5.52
N GLY A 150 9.53 -20.01 6.06
CA GLY A 150 10.18 -19.75 7.34
C GLY A 150 11.20 -18.63 7.30
N SER A 151 12.29 -18.79 8.02
CA SER A 151 13.39 -17.84 8.11
C SER A 151 14.72 -18.58 8.12
N VAL A 152 15.67 -18.10 7.32
CA VAL A 152 17.01 -18.67 7.17
C VAL A 152 18.10 -17.68 7.52
N MET A 153 19.31 -18.18 7.73
CA MET A 153 20.52 -17.34 7.81
C MET A 153 21.06 -17.14 6.41
N SER A 154 21.26 -15.88 6.02
CA SER A 154 21.93 -15.53 4.76
C SER A 154 23.42 -15.91 4.78
N PRO A 155 24.08 -16.00 3.62
CA PRO A 155 25.56 -16.18 3.57
C PRO A 155 26.32 -15.09 4.34
N ARG A 156 25.79 -13.86 4.45
CA ARG A 156 26.39 -12.77 5.25
C ARG A 156 26.07 -12.85 6.75
N GLY A 157 25.34 -13.87 7.20
CA GLY A 157 25.08 -14.12 8.62
C GLY A 157 23.92 -13.30 9.23
N TYR A 158 23.07 -12.66 8.45
CA TYR A 158 21.83 -12.07 8.92
C TYR A 158 20.64 -13.01 8.69
N ARG A 159 19.61 -12.87 9.53
CA ARG A 159 18.39 -13.67 9.41
C ARG A 159 17.35 -12.95 8.54
N ALA A 160 16.76 -13.69 7.59
CA ALA A 160 15.76 -13.17 6.67
C ALA A 160 14.63 -14.19 6.40
N ARG A 161 13.48 -13.69 5.91
CA ARG A 161 12.37 -14.51 5.44
C ARG A 161 12.80 -15.31 4.23
N ASP A 162 12.35 -16.56 4.20
CA ASP A 162 12.53 -17.49 3.12
C ASP A 162 11.18 -17.88 2.51
N CYS A 163 11.15 -18.08 1.20
CA CYS A 163 9.99 -18.58 0.48
C CYS A 163 10.43 -19.54 -0.63
N ASP A 164 10.35 -20.83 -0.32
CA ASP A 164 10.56 -21.92 -1.28
C ASP A 164 9.21 -22.58 -1.57
N LEU A 165 8.74 -22.48 -2.81
CA LEU A 165 7.47 -23.07 -3.26
C LEU A 165 7.42 -24.61 -3.16
N LYS A 166 8.57 -25.26 -3.01
CA LYS A 166 8.67 -26.72 -2.83
C LYS A 166 8.78 -27.14 -1.36
N SER A 167 8.91 -26.19 -0.46
CA SER A 167 9.09 -26.49 0.96
C SER A 167 7.82 -27.08 1.56
N PRO A 168 7.91 -28.17 2.34
CA PRO A 168 6.78 -28.71 3.10
C PRO A 168 6.30 -27.75 4.22
N ASN A 169 7.14 -26.75 4.56
CA ASN A 169 6.83 -25.74 5.56
C ASN A 169 6.17 -24.48 4.97
N LEU A 170 5.91 -24.46 3.66
CA LEU A 170 5.31 -23.32 2.99
C LEU A 170 3.89 -23.07 3.52
N VAL A 171 3.64 -21.90 4.08
CA VAL A 171 2.35 -21.50 4.62
C VAL A 171 2.06 -20.05 4.31
N GLY A 172 0.77 -19.73 4.06
CA GLY A 172 0.25 -18.38 4.04
C GLY A 172 -0.16 -17.94 5.43
N SER A 173 -0.05 -16.65 5.73
CA SER A 173 -0.50 -16.11 7.01
C SER A 173 -1.06 -14.70 6.86
N TRP A 174 -2.17 -14.44 7.57
CA TRP A 174 -2.73 -13.09 7.71
C TRP A 174 -3.68 -13.00 8.90
N GLY A 175 -3.61 -11.92 9.67
CA GLY A 175 -4.56 -11.64 10.75
C GLY A 175 -4.65 -12.76 11.81
N GLY A 176 -3.54 -13.46 12.10
CA GLY A 176 -3.51 -14.59 13.01
C GLY A 176 -3.98 -15.93 12.42
N LYS A 177 -4.45 -15.93 11.17
CA LYS A 177 -4.82 -17.16 10.45
C LYS A 177 -3.63 -17.71 9.66
N THR A 178 -3.56 -19.04 9.56
CA THR A 178 -2.57 -19.76 8.74
C THR A 178 -3.30 -20.51 7.63
N TYR A 179 -2.76 -20.43 6.42
CA TYR A 179 -3.28 -21.07 5.21
C TYR A 179 -2.28 -22.09 4.69
N LYS A 180 -2.76 -23.20 4.17
CA LYS A 180 -1.92 -24.30 3.68
C LYS A 180 -2.42 -24.84 2.35
N GLU A 181 -1.50 -25.44 1.58
CA GLU A 181 -1.85 -26.26 0.43
C GLU A 181 -2.66 -27.51 0.88
N PRO A 182 -3.49 -28.11 0.00
CA PRO A 182 -3.76 -27.68 -1.37
C PRO A 182 -4.84 -26.61 -1.50
N LEU A 183 -5.70 -26.42 -0.50
CA LEU A 183 -6.88 -25.52 -0.56
C LEU A 183 -7.01 -24.72 0.74
N SER A 184 -6.68 -23.44 0.70
CA SER A 184 -6.72 -22.57 1.88
C SER A 184 -8.14 -22.26 2.39
N HIS A 185 -9.16 -22.41 1.54
CA HIS A 185 -10.56 -22.07 1.85
C HIS A 185 -11.53 -23.19 1.43
N GLY A 186 -11.07 -24.44 1.42
CA GLY A 186 -11.90 -25.63 1.18
C GLY A 186 -12.35 -25.85 -0.27
N ARG A 187 -12.12 -24.87 -1.18
CA ARG A 187 -12.37 -24.99 -2.62
C ARG A 187 -11.36 -24.17 -3.43
N PRO A 188 -11.21 -24.49 -4.72
CA PRO A 188 -10.53 -23.60 -5.66
C PRO A 188 -11.45 -22.43 -6.02
N TYR A 189 -10.82 -21.31 -6.41
CA TYR A 189 -11.46 -20.11 -6.96
C TYR A 189 -11.06 -19.93 -8.42
N THR A 190 -11.87 -19.25 -9.21
CA THR A 190 -11.53 -18.88 -10.59
C THR A 190 -10.95 -17.47 -10.67
N LYS A 191 -10.26 -17.16 -11.77
CA LYS A 191 -9.75 -15.81 -12.01
C LYS A 191 -10.90 -14.80 -12.15
N GLU A 192 -11.99 -15.24 -12.77
CA GLU A 192 -13.20 -14.44 -12.98
C GLU A 192 -13.80 -14.02 -11.64
N GLU A 193 -13.96 -14.97 -10.69
CA GLU A 193 -14.43 -14.65 -9.33
C GLU A 193 -13.55 -13.58 -8.65
N ILE A 194 -12.23 -13.68 -8.76
CA ILE A 194 -11.32 -12.69 -8.15
C ILE A 194 -11.47 -11.31 -8.81
N TRP A 195 -11.59 -11.26 -10.15
CA TRP A 195 -11.82 -10.01 -10.87
C TRP A 195 -13.17 -9.38 -10.55
N ASP A 196 -14.24 -10.16 -10.45
CA ASP A 196 -15.58 -9.69 -10.11
C ASP A 196 -15.61 -9.14 -8.69
N ASN A 197 -14.99 -9.84 -7.73
CA ASN A 197 -14.90 -9.38 -6.34
C ASN A 197 -14.10 -8.08 -6.21
N TYR A 198 -12.98 -7.95 -6.93
CA TYR A 198 -12.23 -6.70 -7.00
C TYR A 198 -13.07 -5.56 -7.60
N THR A 199 -13.73 -5.82 -8.71
CA THR A 199 -14.57 -4.84 -9.40
C THR A 199 -15.70 -4.35 -8.50
N TYR A 200 -16.38 -5.26 -7.82
CA TYR A 200 -17.43 -4.94 -6.86
C TYR A 200 -16.91 -4.04 -5.73
N PHE A 201 -15.76 -4.38 -5.17
CA PHE A 201 -15.12 -3.62 -4.10
C PHE A 201 -14.68 -2.23 -4.56
N ILE A 202 -13.89 -2.16 -5.63
CA ILE A 202 -13.26 -0.90 -6.02
C ILE A 202 -14.28 0.15 -6.47
N LYS A 203 -15.39 -0.27 -7.08
CA LYS A 203 -16.49 0.64 -7.46
C LYS A 203 -17.19 1.28 -6.26
N LYS A 204 -17.18 0.65 -5.09
CA LYS A 204 -17.68 1.22 -3.83
C LYS A 204 -16.63 2.13 -3.17
N VAL A 205 -15.35 1.80 -3.30
CA VAL A 205 -14.24 2.53 -2.68
C VAL A 205 -13.96 3.86 -3.37
N VAL A 206 -13.97 3.89 -4.69
CA VAL A 206 -13.59 5.07 -5.49
C VAL A 206 -14.33 6.33 -5.08
N PRO A 207 -15.68 6.37 -5.03
CA PRO A 207 -16.40 7.61 -4.67
C PRO A 207 -16.00 8.14 -3.29
N VAL A 208 -15.81 7.23 -2.33
CA VAL A 208 -15.45 7.62 -0.94
C VAL A 208 -14.00 8.10 -0.87
N ALA A 209 -13.09 7.49 -1.61
CA ALA A 209 -11.70 7.93 -1.67
C ALA A 209 -11.57 9.32 -2.31
N GLU A 210 -12.35 9.59 -3.35
CA GLU A 210 -12.42 10.89 -4.03
C GLU A 210 -13.00 11.97 -3.11
N GLU A 211 -14.13 11.70 -2.47
CA GLU A 211 -14.75 12.62 -1.50
C GLU A 211 -13.80 12.95 -0.34
N ALA A 212 -13.14 11.94 0.20
CA ALA A 212 -12.20 12.11 1.31
C ALA A 212 -10.84 12.72 0.91
N GLY A 213 -10.53 12.78 -0.39
CA GLY A 213 -9.24 13.23 -0.92
C GLY A 213 -8.08 12.28 -0.56
N VAL A 214 -8.37 11.00 -0.32
CA VAL A 214 -7.41 9.99 0.13
C VAL A 214 -6.93 9.16 -1.06
N ARG A 215 -5.62 8.93 -1.15
CA ARG A 215 -5.02 8.00 -2.12
C ARG A 215 -5.06 6.57 -1.59
N ILE A 216 -5.49 5.65 -2.42
CA ILE A 216 -5.45 4.21 -2.14
C ILE A 216 -4.34 3.58 -2.98
N GLY A 217 -3.25 3.19 -2.35
CA GLY A 217 -2.16 2.47 -3.00
C GLY A 217 -2.33 0.97 -2.84
N ILE A 218 -2.44 0.24 -3.94
CA ILE A 218 -2.64 -1.19 -3.91
C ILE A 218 -1.29 -1.89 -3.93
N HIS A 219 -1.08 -2.78 -2.95
CA HIS A 219 0.15 -3.57 -2.78
C HIS A 219 0.11 -4.82 -3.66
N PRO A 220 1.25 -5.25 -4.25
CA PRO A 220 1.32 -6.52 -4.99
C PRO A 220 1.04 -7.73 -4.09
N ASP A 221 0.71 -8.86 -4.73
CA ASP A 221 0.70 -10.15 -4.05
C ASP A 221 2.10 -10.50 -3.52
N ASP A 222 2.16 -11.19 -2.39
CA ASP A 222 3.40 -11.60 -1.73
C ASP A 222 3.37 -13.09 -1.35
N PRO A 223 4.08 -13.94 -2.09
CA PRO A 223 4.72 -13.68 -3.38
C PRO A 223 3.71 -13.64 -4.55
N PRO A 224 4.10 -13.07 -5.72
CA PRO A 224 3.23 -12.99 -6.90
C PRO A 224 3.18 -14.31 -7.69
N GLN A 225 2.96 -15.42 -7.00
CA GLN A 225 2.75 -16.73 -7.60
C GLN A 225 1.34 -16.80 -8.18
N PRO A 226 1.13 -17.28 -9.42
CA PRO A 226 -0.16 -17.25 -10.10
C PRO A 226 -1.32 -17.91 -9.37
N VAL A 227 -1.05 -18.97 -8.61
CA VAL A 227 -2.03 -19.66 -7.75
C VAL A 227 -1.32 -20.15 -6.49
N LEU A 228 -1.92 -19.92 -5.33
CA LEU A 228 -1.48 -20.50 -4.06
C LEU A 228 -2.68 -21.06 -3.32
N ALA A 229 -2.61 -22.33 -2.93
CA ALA A 229 -3.64 -23.05 -2.18
C ALA A 229 -5.06 -22.82 -2.72
N GLY A 230 -5.22 -22.99 -4.05
CA GLY A 230 -6.51 -22.86 -4.73
C GLY A 230 -7.01 -21.43 -4.95
N VAL A 231 -6.24 -20.40 -4.58
CA VAL A 231 -6.60 -18.98 -4.79
C VAL A 231 -5.74 -18.39 -5.92
N PRO A 232 -6.35 -17.93 -7.03
CA PRO A 232 -5.64 -17.21 -8.07
C PRO A 232 -5.15 -15.84 -7.57
N ARG A 233 -3.89 -15.53 -7.88
CA ARG A 233 -3.27 -14.21 -7.69
C ARG A 233 -3.09 -13.58 -9.07
N CYS A 234 -4.20 -13.19 -9.67
CA CYS A 234 -4.25 -12.82 -11.09
C CYS A 234 -4.37 -11.32 -11.35
N ILE A 235 -4.51 -10.51 -10.30
CA ILE A 235 -4.67 -9.06 -10.43
C ILE A 235 -3.34 -8.36 -10.13
N PHE A 236 -2.86 -8.48 -8.89
CA PHE A 236 -1.71 -7.71 -8.41
C PHE A 236 -0.39 -8.50 -8.41
N SER A 237 -0.31 -9.52 -9.25
CA SER A 237 0.88 -10.35 -9.49
C SER A 237 1.49 -10.15 -10.87
N SER A 238 1.08 -9.11 -11.61
CA SER A 238 1.66 -8.78 -12.92
C SER A 238 1.40 -7.33 -13.32
N PHE A 239 2.22 -6.82 -14.24
CA PHE A 239 2.07 -5.50 -14.83
C PHE A 239 0.68 -5.30 -15.49
N ASP A 240 0.27 -6.26 -16.32
CA ASP A 240 -1.00 -6.17 -17.06
C ASP A 240 -2.20 -6.29 -16.10
N GLY A 241 -2.09 -7.09 -15.06
CA GLY A 241 -3.10 -7.16 -14.01
C GLY A 241 -3.29 -5.81 -13.30
N TYR A 242 -2.20 -5.16 -12.89
CA TYR A 242 -2.26 -3.80 -12.35
C TYR A 242 -2.86 -2.79 -13.30
N LYS A 243 -2.42 -2.81 -14.56
CA LYS A 243 -2.96 -1.90 -15.60
C LYS A 243 -4.48 -2.01 -15.70
N LYS A 244 -4.99 -3.23 -15.89
CA LYS A 244 -6.43 -3.51 -15.96
C LYS A 244 -7.16 -3.11 -14.66
N ALA A 245 -6.58 -3.38 -13.49
CA ALA A 245 -7.19 -3.02 -12.21
C ALA A 245 -7.34 -1.50 -12.04
N LEU A 246 -6.33 -0.71 -12.43
CA LEU A 246 -6.39 0.75 -12.39
C LEU A 246 -7.33 1.33 -13.45
N GLU A 247 -7.46 0.70 -14.62
CA GLU A 247 -8.46 1.05 -15.63
C GLU A 247 -9.90 0.81 -15.11
N ILE A 248 -10.15 -0.30 -14.41
CA ILE A 248 -11.44 -0.58 -13.77
C ILE A 248 -11.77 0.46 -12.68
N ALA A 249 -10.78 0.83 -11.86
CA ALA A 249 -10.95 1.86 -10.84
C ALA A 249 -11.22 3.23 -11.46
N SER A 250 -10.55 3.57 -12.55
CA SER A 250 -10.71 4.81 -13.32
C SER A 250 -10.74 6.09 -12.47
N SER A 251 -9.83 6.20 -11.50
CA SER A 251 -9.80 7.28 -10.51
C SER A 251 -8.37 7.77 -10.25
N PRO A 252 -8.13 9.08 -10.10
CA PRO A 252 -6.83 9.59 -9.69
C PRO A 252 -6.46 9.18 -8.26
N ASN A 253 -7.43 8.80 -7.44
CA ASN A 253 -7.24 8.40 -6.04
C ASN A 253 -6.82 6.94 -5.87
N VAL A 254 -6.84 6.13 -6.94
CA VAL A 254 -6.39 4.73 -6.90
C VAL A 254 -5.12 4.58 -7.71
N GLY A 255 -4.12 3.96 -7.12
CA GLY A 255 -2.80 3.76 -7.73
C GLY A 255 -2.05 2.61 -7.05
N MET A 256 -0.75 2.63 -7.16
CA MET A 256 0.13 1.56 -6.73
C MET A 256 0.86 1.91 -5.43
N CYS A 257 0.88 0.96 -4.49
CA CYS A 257 1.92 0.79 -3.49
C CYS A 257 2.92 -0.22 -4.06
N LEU A 258 3.94 0.24 -4.77
CA LEU A 258 4.93 -0.66 -5.36
C LEU A 258 5.80 -1.28 -4.28
N CYS A 259 5.66 -2.57 -4.02
CA CYS A 259 6.69 -3.33 -3.30
C CYS A 259 7.73 -3.80 -4.32
N VAL A 260 8.90 -3.19 -4.29
CA VAL A 260 10.04 -3.58 -5.14
C VAL A 260 10.41 -5.03 -4.88
N GLY A 261 10.43 -5.46 -3.61
CA GLY A 261 10.70 -6.85 -3.26
C GLY A 261 9.74 -7.84 -3.91
N CYS A 262 8.42 -7.62 -3.81
CA CYS A 262 7.45 -8.50 -4.48
C CYS A 262 7.62 -8.51 -6.01
N TRP A 263 7.96 -7.37 -6.60
CA TRP A 263 8.26 -7.30 -8.03
C TRP A 263 9.48 -8.14 -8.40
N LEU A 264 10.52 -8.10 -7.57
CA LEU A 264 11.73 -8.88 -7.72
C LEU A 264 11.50 -10.37 -7.43
N GLU A 265 10.64 -10.71 -6.45
CA GLU A 265 10.21 -12.10 -6.19
C GLU A 265 9.56 -12.72 -7.44
N GLY A 266 8.68 -11.99 -8.10
CA GLY A 266 8.03 -12.48 -9.31
C GLY A 266 8.96 -12.51 -10.52
N GLY A 267 9.93 -11.59 -10.59
CA GLY A 267 10.86 -11.51 -11.72
C GLY A 267 10.15 -11.53 -13.07
N PRO A 268 10.47 -12.49 -13.97
CA PRO A 268 9.81 -12.57 -15.28
C PRO A 268 8.29 -12.77 -15.23
N LEU A 269 7.72 -13.32 -14.16
CA LEU A 269 6.28 -13.51 -14.02
C LEU A 269 5.52 -12.18 -13.96
N MET A 270 6.19 -11.10 -13.55
CA MET A 270 5.58 -9.77 -13.49
C MET A 270 5.33 -9.17 -14.88
N GLY A 271 5.89 -9.72 -15.96
CA GLY A 271 5.71 -9.29 -17.34
C GLY A 271 6.55 -8.08 -17.75
N LYS A 272 6.82 -7.16 -16.82
CA LYS A 272 7.74 -6.05 -16.97
C LYS A 272 8.67 -5.94 -15.78
N ASP A 273 9.88 -5.53 -16.03
CA ASP A 273 10.88 -5.23 -15.01
C ASP A 273 10.43 -4.05 -14.13
N VAL A 274 11.00 -3.98 -12.93
CA VAL A 274 10.59 -2.99 -11.92
C VAL A 274 10.85 -1.55 -12.38
N VAL A 275 11.92 -1.30 -13.13
CA VAL A 275 12.27 0.03 -13.66
C VAL A 275 11.26 0.45 -14.74
N GLU A 276 10.90 -0.45 -15.65
CA GLU A 276 9.86 -0.19 -16.65
C GLU A 276 8.51 0.09 -15.98
N THR A 277 8.19 -0.65 -14.94
CA THR A 277 6.96 -0.48 -14.15
C THR A 277 6.92 0.87 -13.45
N ILE A 278 8.02 1.29 -12.83
CA ILE A 278 8.14 2.63 -12.22
C ILE A 278 7.96 3.72 -13.29
N LYS A 279 8.61 3.59 -14.44
CA LYS A 279 8.48 4.56 -15.54
C LYS A 279 7.05 4.68 -16.03
N TYR A 280 6.36 3.57 -16.21
CA TYR A 280 4.98 3.55 -16.69
C TYR A 280 3.99 4.14 -15.68
N PHE A 281 3.89 3.58 -14.47
CA PHE A 281 2.92 4.03 -13.47
C PHE A 281 3.33 5.35 -12.81
N GLY A 282 4.62 5.59 -12.62
CA GLY A 282 5.14 6.85 -12.09
C GLY A 282 4.93 8.01 -13.06
N GLY A 283 5.14 7.78 -14.35
CA GLY A 283 4.85 8.77 -15.42
C GLY A 283 3.38 9.20 -15.47
N GLN A 284 2.46 8.30 -15.11
CA GLN A 284 1.02 8.55 -15.03
C GLN A 284 0.57 9.07 -13.63
N LYS A 285 1.52 9.35 -12.72
CA LYS A 285 1.21 9.74 -11.33
C LYS A 285 0.35 8.72 -10.56
N LYS A 286 0.50 7.45 -10.90
CA LYS A 286 -0.20 6.32 -10.27
C LYS A 286 0.66 5.58 -9.25
N LEU A 287 1.90 5.99 -9.02
CA LEU A 287 2.77 5.46 -7.98
C LEU A 287 2.66 6.37 -6.74
N PHE A 288 2.23 5.81 -5.61
CA PHE A 288 1.96 6.59 -4.40
C PHE A 288 2.92 6.29 -3.24
N LYS A 289 3.32 5.04 -3.12
CA LYS A 289 4.24 4.56 -2.09
C LYS A 289 5.15 3.49 -2.66
N VAL A 290 6.36 3.40 -2.17
CA VAL A 290 7.32 2.36 -2.55
C VAL A 290 7.84 1.67 -1.30
N HIS A 291 7.71 0.35 -1.25
CA HIS A 291 8.42 -0.55 -0.35
C HIS A 291 9.75 -0.92 -0.99
N PHE A 292 10.83 -0.46 -0.39
CA PHE A 292 12.18 -0.57 -0.95
C PHE A 292 12.90 -1.74 -0.29
N ARG A 293 12.93 -2.89 -0.99
CA ARG A 293 13.44 -4.18 -0.51
C ARG A 293 14.04 -4.95 -1.68
N ASN A 294 15.06 -5.77 -1.40
CA ASN A 294 15.69 -6.66 -2.37
C ASN A 294 15.53 -8.13 -1.95
N VAL A 295 15.76 -9.06 -2.84
CA VAL A 295 15.73 -10.52 -2.62
C VAL A 295 16.89 -11.20 -3.32
N SER A 296 17.24 -12.43 -2.91
CA SER A 296 18.37 -13.20 -3.43
C SER A 296 18.21 -13.57 -4.91
N GLU A 297 16.99 -13.92 -5.32
CA GLU A 297 16.64 -14.39 -6.67
C GLU A 297 15.11 -14.38 -6.85
N PRO A 298 14.59 -14.56 -8.07
CA PRO A 298 13.14 -14.71 -8.28
C PRO A 298 12.63 -16.09 -7.85
N LEU A 299 11.29 -16.24 -7.79
CA LEU A 299 10.61 -17.53 -7.66
C LEU A 299 11.19 -18.56 -8.66
N PRO A 300 11.24 -19.87 -8.29
CA PRO A 300 10.42 -20.52 -7.25
C PRO A 300 10.98 -20.50 -5.82
N HIS A 301 12.17 -19.98 -5.59
CA HIS A 301 12.77 -19.86 -4.26
C HIS A 301 13.50 -18.52 -4.12
N PHE A 302 13.21 -17.79 -3.08
CA PHE A 302 13.96 -16.59 -2.73
C PHE A 302 14.12 -16.45 -1.22
N THR A 303 15.18 -15.73 -0.83
CA THR A 303 15.38 -15.23 0.52
C THR A 303 15.39 -13.71 0.47
N GLU A 304 14.68 -13.04 1.37
CA GLU A 304 14.79 -11.58 1.51
C GLU A 304 16.22 -11.20 1.87
N SER A 305 16.70 -10.08 1.35
CA SER A 305 18.09 -9.67 1.52
C SER A 305 18.22 -8.23 2.00
N LEU A 306 19.40 -7.89 2.50
CA LEU A 306 19.79 -6.50 2.61
C LEU A 306 19.75 -5.86 1.22
N MET A 307 19.55 -4.56 1.18
CA MET A 307 19.31 -3.85 -0.09
C MET A 307 20.50 -3.94 -1.06
N ASP A 308 21.72 -4.10 -0.54
CA ASP A 308 22.98 -4.27 -1.30
C ASP A 308 23.37 -5.72 -1.56
N ASP A 309 22.62 -6.69 -1.00
CA ASP A 309 22.97 -8.12 -1.01
C ASP A 309 21.98 -8.98 -1.83
N GLY A 310 21.07 -8.35 -2.54
CA GLY A 310 20.13 -9.02 -3.44
C GLY A 310 20.59 -9.00 -4.89
N TYR A 311 19.84 -9.69 -5.77
CA TYR A 311 20.24 -9.85 -7.16
C TYR A 311 20.03 -8.58 -8.01
N TYR A 312 19.23 -7.60 -7.53
CA TYR A 312 18.88 -6.44 -8.33
C TYR A 312 19.64 -5.18 -7.91
N ASP A 313 19.98 -4.35 -8.88
CA ASP A 313 20.65 -3.07 -8.66
C ASP A 313 19.66 -2.01 -8.18
N MET A 314 19.64 -1.78 -6.87
CA MET A 314 18.74 -0.81 -6.22
C MET A 314 19.02 0.65 -6.59
N TYR A 315 20.20 0.97 -7.13
CA TYR A 315 20.48 2.29 -7.69
C TYR A 315 19.59 2.58 -8.91
N LYS A 316 19.38 1.59 -9.80
CA LYS A 316 18.50 1.73 -10.97
C LYS A 316 17.04 1.99 -10.55
N VAL A 317 16.60 1.35 -9.47
CA VAL A 317 15.26 1.56 -8.90
C VAL A 317 15.10 3.00 -8.40
N MET A 318 16.07 3.48 -7.60
CA MET A 318 16.05 4.85 -7.09
C MET A 318 16.12 5.87 -8.24
N LYS A 319 16.98 5.62 -9.22
CA LYS A 319 17.11 6.48 -10.40
C LYS A 319 15.77 6.57 -11.17
N ALA A 320 15.11 5.46 -11.40
CA ALA A 320 13.82 5.46 -12.10
C ALA A 320 12.76 6.29 -11.36
N MET A 321 12.71 6.23 -10.02
CA MET A 321 11.82 7.07 -9.21
C MET A 321 12.14 8.57 -9.36
N VAL A 322 13.40 8.92 -9.36
CA VAL A 322 13.84 10.31 -9.56
C VAL A 322 13.51 10.80 -10.98
N ASP A 323 13.72 9.96 -11.99
CA ASP A 323 13.46 10.29 -13.40
C ASP A 323 11.98 10.60 -13.67
N VAL A 324 11.06 9.89 -13.01
CA VAL A 324 9.60 10.14 -13.14
C VAL A 324 9.09 11.25 -12.20
N ASN A 325 9.98 11.94 -11.47
CA ASN A 325 9.62 12.92 -10.45
C ASN A 325 8.61 12.34 -9.45
N PHE A 326 8.93 11.17 -8.89
CA PHE A 326 8.11 10.55 -7.85
C PHE A 326 8.04 11.46 -6.62
N ASP A 327 6.84 11.70 -6.13
CA ASP A 327 6.56 12.61 -5.00
C ASP A 327 5.91 11.91 -3.80
N GLY A 328 5.88 10.58 -3.81
CA GLY A 328 5.38 9.76 -2.70
C GLY A 328 6.44 9.45 -1.63
N ILE A 329 6.16 8.42 -0.86
CA ILE A 329 7.05 7.96 0.22
C ILE A 329 7.76 6.64 -0.16
N VAL A 330 9.03 6.56 0.16
CA VAL A 330 9.86 5.34 0.11
C VAL A 330 10.10 4.88 1.53
N ILE A 331 9.81 3.63 1.81
CA ILE A 331 10.07 3.01 3.12
C ILE A 331 10.88 1.72 2.96
N PRO A 332 11.76 1.37 3.90
CA PRO A 332 12.27 0.01 3.99
C PRO A 332 11.13 -0.95 4.33
N ASP A 333 11.21 -2.17 3.82
CA ASP A 333 10.20 -3.21 4.01
C ASP A 333 10.87 -4.53 4.35
N HIS A 334 10.29 -5.33 5.25
CA HIS A 334 10.81 -6.61 5.73
C HIS A 334 12.32 -6.56 6.04
N VAL A 335 12.72 -5.62 6.86
CA VAL A 335 14.14 -5.36 7.17
C VAL A 335 14.79 -6.61 7.78
N PRO A 336 15.88 -7.15 7.18
CA PRO A 336 16.61 -8.28 7.76
C PRO A 336 17.19 -7.98 9.14
N GLY A 337 17.24 -9.00 10.00
CA GLY A 337 17.76 -8.89 11.35
C GLY A 337 19.29 -8.84 11.36
N LEU A 338 19.87 -7.69 11.73
CA LEU A 338 21.31 -7.51 11.93
C LEU A 338 21.71 -7.70 13.40
N GLY A 339 22.90 -8.20 13.63
CA GLY A 339 23.45 -8.53 14.94
C GLY A 339 22.93 -9.89 15.44
N ASN A 340 23.07 -10.13 16.75
CA ASN A 340 22.51 -11.31 17.44
C ASN A 340 21.21 -10.94 18.14
N PRO A 341 20.06 -10.91 17.45
CA PRO A 341 18.81 -10.67 18.11
C PRO A 341 18.53 -11.82 19.10
N PRO A 342 18.03 -11.55 20.32
CA PRO A 342 17.65 -12.59 21.25
C PRO A 342 16.69 -13.60 20.60
N ALA A 343 16.79 -14.86 21.00
CA ALA A 343 15.85 -15.89 20.55
C ALA A 343 14.41 -15.42 20.83
N GLY A 344 13.54 -15.38 19.82
CA GLY A 344 12.18 -14.86 19.92
C GLY A 344 11.98 -13.41 19.45
N ALA A 345 13.02 -12.63 19.21
CA ALA A 345 12.92 -11.27 18.64
C ALA A 345 12.59 -11.25 17.12
N GLN A 346 12.36 -12.42 16.54
CA GLN A 346 12.14 -12.62 15.08
C GLN A 346 10.87 -11.94 14.54
N ALA A 347 9.90 -11.65 15.40
CA ALA A 347 8.67 -10.96 14.99
C ALA A 347 8.84 -9.43 14.88
N ALA A 348 9.92 -8.86 15.41
CA ALA A 348 10.14 -7.43 15.44
C ALA A 348 10.76 -6.85 14.16
N ALA A 349 11.29 -7.68 13.28
CA ALA A 349 11.90 -7.27 12.02
C ALA A 349 10.87 -6.85 10.93
N ARG A 350 9.57 -7.00 11.19
CA ARG A 350 8.50 -6.50 10.32
C ARG A 350 8.27 -4.99 10.50
N GLY A 351 9.32 -4.22 10.40
CA GLY A 351 9.32 -2.77 10.64
C GLY A 351 8.81 -1.91 9.48
N GLY A 352 8.14 -2.48 8.50
CA GLY A 352 7.86 -1.69 7.30
C GLY A 352 6.42 -1.27 7.09
N SER A 353 5.46 -2.15 7.11
CA SER A 353 4.16 -1.84 6.50
C SER A 353 2.93 -2.22 7.31
N GLY A 354 3.08 -2.96 8.35
CA GLY A 354 1.92 -3.42 9.12
C GLY A 354 2.10 -3.19 10.60
N GLY A 355 1.09 -2.74 11.31
CA GLY A 355 0.95 -2.40 12.72
C GLY A 355 1.73 -3.18 13.79
N GLY A 356 2.89 -3.70 13.44
CA GLY A 356 3.86 -4.29 14.38
C GLY A 356 4.50 -3.21 15.25
N GLN A 357 4.92 -3.57 16.45
CA GLN A 357 5.62 -2.65 17.32
C GLN A 357 6.91 -2.17 16.65
N PHE A 358 6.96 -0.87 16.35
CA PHE A 358 8.21 -0.22 15.96
C PHE A 358 9.26 -0.42 17.05
N ARG A 359 10.47 -0.81 16.64
CA ARG A 359 11.63 -0.86 17.54
C ARG A 359 12.86 -0.34 16.80
N PRO A 360 13.64 0.55 17.42
CA PRO A 360 14.98 0.86 16.95
C PRO A 360 15.78 -0.42 16.72
N SER A 361 16.40 -0.52 15.53
CA SER A 361 17.20 -1.70 15.20
C SER A 361 18.34 -1.35 14.26
N PRO A 362 19.48 -2.07 14.32
CA PRO A 362 20.59 -1.87 13.39
C PRO A 362 20.18 -2.06 11.93
N GLY A 363 19.32 -3.04 11.63
CA GLY A 363 18.81 -3.29 10.27
C GLY A 363 18.00 -2.11 9.73
N LEU A 364 17.14 -1.49 10.57
CA LEU A 364 16.40 -0.31 10.17
C LEU A 364 17.32 0.89 9.91
N ALA A 365 18.29 1.13 10.79
CA ALA A 365 19.26 2.20 10.61
C ALA A 365 20.07 2.02 9.32
N TYR A 366 20.55 0.81 9.05
CA TYR A 366 21.22 0.45 7.81
C TYR A 366 20.34 0.75 6.59
N SER A 367 19.09 0.28 6.60
CA SER A 367 18.18 0.40 5.47
C SER A 367 17.84 1.86 5.17
N ILE A 368 17.55 2.67 6.19
CA ILE A 368 17.31 4.10 6.02
C ILE A 368 18.56 4.82 5.52
N GLY A 369 19.73 4.49 6.07
CA GLY A 369 21.00 5.05 5.63
C GLY A 369 21.29 4.75 4.16
N TYR A 370 21.05 3.51 3.74
CA TYR A 370 21.24 3.08 2.36
C TYR A 370 20.29 3.81 1.39
N ILE A 371 18.99 3.89 1.70
CA ILE A 371 18.01 4.62 0.88
C ILE A 371 18.40 6.10 0.76
N ASN A 372 18.78 6.74 1.87
CA ASN A 372 19.23 8.13 1.88
C ASN A 372 20.48 8.34 1.00
N ALA A 373 21.46 7.44 1.10
CA ALA A 373 22.69 7.51 0.31
C ALA A 373 22.41 7.38 -1.20
N LEU A 374 21.56 6.42 -1.58
CA LEU A 374 21.14 6.24 -2.98
C LEU A 374 20.43 7.48 -3.51
N LEU A 375 19.46 8.02 -2.76
CA LEU A 375 18.74 9.22 -3.18
C LEU A 375 19.69 10.40 -3.40
N LYS A 376 20.61 10.65 -2.45
CA LYS A 376 21.61 11.72 -2.57
C LYS A 376 22.53 11.51 -3.78
N ALA A 377 22.99 10.28 -4.00
CA ALA A 377 23.85 9.94 -5.14
C ALA A 377 23.14 10.19 -6.49
N VAL A 378 21.90 9.72 -6.62
CA VAL A 378 21.12 9.94 -7.86
C VAL A 378 20.85 11.42 -8.09
N MET A 379 20.45 12.16 -7.05
CA MET A 379 20.18 13.60 -7.16
C MET A 379 21.42 14.40 -7.52
N SER A 380 22.59 14.04 -6.99
CA SER A 380 23.87 14.70 -7.33
C SER A 380 24.26 14.49 -8.79
N ASN A 381 23.83 13.43 -9.41
CA ASN A 381 24.12 13.11 -10.81
C ASN A 381 23.06 13.67 -11.78
N LYS A 382 21.87 14.05 -11.31
CA LYS A 382 20.77 14.57 -12.18
C LYS A 382 21.12 15.88 -12.90
N GLY A 383 22.11 16.62 -12.45
CA GLY A 383 22.58 17.87 -13.08
C GLY A 383 23.84 17.72 -13.94
N LYS A 384 24.36 16.51 -14.12
CA LYS A 384 25.62 16.22 -14.84
C LYS A 384 25.43 15.41 -16.12
N ALA A 385 24.18 15.02 -16.45
CA ALA A 385 23.83 14.23 -17.63
C ALA A 385 23.25 15.10 -18.74
#